data_57fee875ac738897fc484c6332929599
#
_entry.id   57fee875ac738897fc484c6332929599
#
_cell.length_a   1.000
_cell.length_b   1.000
_cell.length_c   1.000
_cell.angle_alpha   90.00
_cell.angle_beta   90.00
_cell.angle_gamma   90.00
#
_symmetry.space_group_name_H-M   'P 1'
#
loop_
_entity.id
_entity.type
_entity.pdbx_description
1 polymer ?
#
loop_
_entity_poly.entity_id
_entity_poly.type
_entity_poly.pdbx_seq_one_letter_code
_entity_poly.pdbx_strand_id
1 'polypeptide(L)'
;RRGHQPPSPGRVVVLAGPSGSGKSRLAGRLHRDHGWPVVRLDDFYKDLDAPDLPRSAELGMVDWDHPDSWDEAAAVAALRTLLATGEAAMPVYDISVSRATGEHTVTARPDDLVVAEGIFAAEAIPALREAGLLHSAWCIRHHRTKTFVLRLVLSLIHI
;
A
#
# COMPACT_ATOMS: atom_id res chain seq x y z
N ARG A 1 -6.42 25.52 29.20
CA ARG A 1 -5.51 25.41 28.02
C ARG A 1 -5.41 23.94 27.64
N ARG A 2 -6.14 23.54 26.63
CA ARG A 2 -5.92 22.22 26.03
C ARG A 2 -4.56 22.29 25.35
N GLY A 3 -3.57 21.62 25.92
CA GLY A 3 -2.25 21.52 25.32
C GLY A 3 -2.38 20.94 23.92
N HIS A 4 -1.86 21.64 22.94
CA HIS A 4 -1.79 21.15 21.57
C HIS A 4 -0.80 19.99 21.56
N GLN A 5 -1.35 18.77 21.60
CA GLN A 5 -0.52 17.57 21.52
C GLN A 5 -0.03 17.48 20.07
N PRO A 6 1.29 17.36 19.84
CA PRO A 6 1.78 17.23 18.48
C PRO A 6 1.15 15.99 17.83
N PRO A 7 0.87 16.02 16.50
CA PRO A 7 0.33 14.86 15.82
C PRO A 7 1.27 13.66 16.00
N SER A 8 0.70 12.49 16.23
CA SER A 8 1.46 11.24 16.30
C SER A 8 2.24 11.04 15.01
N PRO A 9 3.51 10.58 15.06
CA PRO A 9 4.27 10.30 13.85
C PRO A 9 3.59 9.20 13.03
N GLY A 10 3.68 9.30 11.71
CA GLY A 10 3.16 8.29 10.81
C GLY A 10 3.88 6.95 10.99
N ARG A 11 3.16 5.85 10.79
CA ARG A 11 3.67 4.50 11.01
C ARG A 11 3.57 3.59 9.78
N VAL A 12 3.14 4.11 8.64
CA VAL A 12 3.09 3.32 7.39
C VAL A 12 4.42 3.42 6.66
N VAL A 13 5.03 2.27 6.41
CA VAL A 13 6.22 2.13 5.56
C VAL A 13 5.76 1.60 4.21
N VAL A 14 5.93 2.39 3.17
CA VAL A 14 5.55 2.02 1.80
C VAL A 14 6.72 1.35 1.10
N LEU A 15 6.48 0.16 0.54
CA LEU A 15 7.41 -0.53 -0.33
C LEU A 15 6.85 -0.52 -1.76
N ALA A 16 7.46 0.25 -2.63
CA ALA A 16 7.09 0.38 -4.03
C ALA A 16 8.10 -0.34 -4.93
N GLY A 17 7.68 -0.65 -6.14
CA GLY A 17 8.53 -1.27 -7.15
C GLY A 17 7.74 -2.22 -8.03
N PRO A 18 8.33 -2.62 -9.17
CA PRO A 18 7.66 -3.52 -10.10
C PRO A 18 7.47 -4.92 -9.51
N SER A 19 6.57 -5.68 -10.13
CA SER A 19 6.39 -7.09 -9.80
C SER A 19 7.71 -7.85 -9.95
N GLY A 20 7.99 -8.75 -9.01
CA GLY A 20 9.24 -9.53 -9.01
C GLY A 20 10.47 -8.77 -8.53
N SER A 21 10.32 -7.54 -8.01
CA SER A 21 11.46 -6.75 -7.51
C SER A 21 11.96 -7.17 -6.13
N GLY A 22 11.20 -8.01 -5.40
CA GLY A 22 11.55 -8.45 -4.06
C GLY A 22 10.80 -7.73 -2.93
N LYS A 23 9.76 -6.96 -3.25
CA LYS A 23 8.94 -6.26 -2.24
C LYS A 23 8.37 -7.20 -1.19
N SER A 24 7.72 -8.27 -1.63
CA SER A 24 7.10 -9.25 -0.73
C SER A 24 8.13 -9.96 0.13
N ARG A 25 9.31 -10.22 -0.42
CA ARG A 25 10.43 -10.83 0.30
C ARG A 25 10.94 -9.93 1.41
N LEU A 26 11.11 -8.64 1.12
CA LEU A 26 11.53 -7.65 2.12
C LEU A 26 10.44 -7.46 3.19
N ALA A 27 9.17 -7.36 2.78
CA ALA A 27 8.06 -7.25 3.70
C ALA A 27 7.99 -8.46 4.65
N GLY A 28 8.17 -9.66 4.14
CA GLY A 28 8.22 -10.88 4.94
C GLY A 28 9.37 -10.90 5.93
N ARG A 29 10.53 -10.38 5.54
CA ARG A 29 11.70 -10.25 6.43
C ARG A 29 11.43 -9.25 7.56
N LEU A 30 10.85 -8.09 7.25
CA LEU A 30 10.48 -7.09 8.26
C LEU A 30 9.46 -7.63 9.25
N HIS A 31 8.49 -8.40 8.75
CA HIS A 31 7.53 -9.08 9.61
C HIS A 31 8.19 -10.08 10.56
N ARG A 32 9.12 -10.92 10.05
CA ARG A 32 9.84 -11.89 10.89
C ARG A 32 10.70 -11.22 11.94
N ASP A 33 11.43 -10.17 11.55
CA ASP A 33 12.42 -9.55 12.42
C ASP A 33 11.82 -8.64 13.48
N HIS A 34 10.69 -7.99 13.16
CA HIS A 34 10.07 -6.97 14.00
C HIS A 34 8.64 -7.28 14.43
N GLY A 35 7.98 -8.24 13.81
CA GLY A 35 6.56 -8.52 14.04
C GLY A 35 5.63 -7.51 13.39
N TRP A 36 6.11 -6.62 12.56
CA TRP A 36 5.28 -5.61 11.90
C TRP A 36 4.29 -6.25 10.93
N PRO A 37 3.02 -5.82 10.96
CA PRO A 37 2.04 -6.35 10.02
C PRO A 37 2.33 -5.89 8.59
N VAL A 38 1.98 -6.75 7.64
CA VAL A 38 2.11 -6.48 6.21
C VAL A 38 0.73 -6.36 5.59
N VAL A 39 0.49 -5.25 4.89
CA VAL A 39 -0.71 -5.01 4.11
C VAL A 39 -0.37 -5.13 2.63
N ARG A 40 -1.04 -6.04 1.94
CA ARG A 40 -0.86 -6.27 0.51
C ARG A 40 -1.77 -5.32 -0.26
N LEU A 41 -1.20 -4.25 -0.78
CA LEU A 41 -1.95 -3.24 -1.52
C LEU A 41 -2.52 -3.78 -2.84
N ASP A 42 -1.91 -4.83 -3.40
CA ASP A 42 -2.41 -5.46 -4.63
C ASP A 42 -3.76 -6.17 -4.44
N ASP A 43 -4.21 -6.38 -3.22
CA ASP A 43 -5.56 -6.89 -2.93
C ASP A 43 -6.65 -5.81 -3.03
N PHE A 44 -6.29 -4.55 -3.26
CA PHE A 44 -7.24 -3.43 -3.37
C PHE A 44 -7.60 -3.06 -4.82
N TYR A 45 -7.47 -3.97 -5.76
CA TYR A 45 -8.00 -3.76 -7.10
C TYR A 45 -9.52 -3.60 -7.08
N LYS A 46 -10.02 -2.75 -7.97
CA LYS A 46 -11.46 -2.62 -8.18
C LYS A 46 -12.02 -3.92 -8.76
N ASP A 47 -13.28 -4.21 -8.43
CA ASP A 47 -13.96 -5.37 -8.99
C ASP A 47 -14.25 -5.15 -10.49
N LEU A 48 -14.36 -6.23 -11.25
CA LEU A 48 -14.57 -6.18 -12.69
C LEU A 48 -15.82 -5.39 -13.11
N ASP A 49 -16.84 -5.36 -12.26
CA ASP A 49 -18.09 -4.64 -12.52
C ASP A 49 -18.06 -3.17 -12.05
N ALA A 50 -16.94 -2.69 -11.54
CA ALA A 50 -16.81 -1.29 -11.16
C ALA A 50 -16.98 -0.37 -12.39
N PRO A 51 -17.81 0.70 -12.27
CA PRO A 51 -18.15 1.53 -13.43
C PRO A 51 -17.00 2.43 -13.92
N ASP A 52 -15.99 2.66 -13.09
CA ASP A 52 -14.90 3.58 -13.35
C ASP A 52 -13.58 2.87 -13.71
N LEU A 53 -13.64 1.61 -14.12
CA LEU A 53 -12.44 0.89 -14.55
C LEU A 53 -11.87 1.48 -15.84
N PRO A 54 -10.55 1.70 -15.92
CA PRO A 54 -9.91 2.14 -17.14
C PRO A 54 -9.93 1.02 -18.19
N ARG A 55 -10.16 1.40 -19.45
CA ARG A 55 -10.19 0.46 -20.57
C ARG A 55 -9.19 0.86 -21.63
N SER A 56 -8.59 -0.13 -22.25
CA SER A 56 -7.72 0.06 -23.40
C SER A 56 -8.52 0.68 -24.55
N ALA A 57 -7.99 1.77 -25.13
CA ALA A 57 -8.62 2.44 -26.28
C ALA A 57 -8.67 1.54 -27.53
N GLU A 58 -7.74 0.61 -27.67
CA GLU A 58 -7.63 -0.25 -28.85
C GLU A 58 -8.55 -1.47 -28.78
N LEU A 59 -8.64 -2.10 -27.60
CA LEU A 59 -9.31 -3.38 -27.44
C LEU A 59 -10.59 -3.31 -26.60
N GLY A 60 -10.88 -2.18 -25.95
CA GLY A 60 -12.02 -2.03 -25.06
C GLY A 60 -11.95 -2.89 -23.80
N MET A 61 -10.84 -3.58 -23.59
CA MET A 61 -10.61 -4.41 -22.41
C MET A 61 -10.17 -3.58 -21.22
N VAL A 62 -10.42 -4.08 -20.00
CA VAL A 62 -9.97 -3.43 -18.78
C VAL A 62 -8.43 -3.38 -18.76
N ASP A 63 -7.89 -2.20 -18.48
CA ASP A 63 -6.45 -1.99 -18.33
C ASP A 63 -6.06 -2.11 -16.85
N TRP A 64 -5.69 -3.31 -16.43
CA TRP A 64 -5.28 -3.59 -15.05
C TRP A 64 -3.91 -3.01 -14.70
N ASP A 65 -3.13 -2.57 -15.68
CA ASP A 65 -1.83 -1.91 -15.44
C ASP A 65 -1.99 -0.41 -15.17
N HIS A 66 -3.18 0.13 -15.39
CA HIS A 66 -3.47 1.54 -15.12
C HIS A 66 -3.78 1.74 -13.63
N PRO A 67 -3.22 2.79 -12.99
CA PRO A 67 -3.48 3.06 -11.56
C PRO A 67 -4.95 3.19 -11.20
N ASP A 68 -5.80 3.65 -12.10
CA ASP A 68 -7.23 3.79 -11.85
C ASP A 68 -7.96 2.44 -11.71
N SER A 69 -7.31 1.33 -12.03
CA SER A 69 -7.83 -0.02 -11.75
C SER A 69 -7.71 -0.38 -10.25
N TRP A 70 -6.89 0.36 -9.52
CA TRP A 70 -6.60 0.15 -8.11
C TRP A 70 -7.38 1.15 -7.25
N ASP A 71 -7.93 0.67 -6.13
CA ASP A 71 -8.74 1.49 -5.23
C ASP A 71 -7.88 2.12 -4.15
N GLU A 72 -7.27 3.25 -4.46
CA GLU A 72 -6.44 4.02 -3.55
C GLU A 72 -7.20 4.45 -2.29
N ALA A 73 -8.43 4.95 -2.46
CA ALA A 73 -9.23 5.44 -1.34
C ALA A 73 -9.54 4.34 -0.34
N ALA A 74 -9.87 3.13 -0.80
CA ALA A 74 -10.11 1.98 0.06
C ALA A 74 -8.84 1.54 0.79
N ALA A 75 -7.70 1.53 0.09
CA ALA A 75 -6.41 1.17 0.69
C ALA A 75 -6.02 2.15 1.80
N VAL A 76 -6.12 3.46 1.55
CA VAL A 76 -5.80 4.49 2.54
C VAL A 76 -6.76 4.43 3.73
N ALA A 77 -8.05 4.22 3.49
CA ALA A 77 -9.05 4.09 4.55
C ALA A 77 -8.76 2.88 5.45
N ALA A 78 -8.39 1.74 4.87
CA ALA A 78 -8.04 0.54 5.62
C ALA A 78 -6.79 0.76 6.48
N LEU A 79 -5.77 1.40 5.95
CA LEU A 79 -4.57 1.75 6.71
C LEU A 79 -4.86 2.73 7.84
N ARG A 80 -5.70 3.72 7.58
CA ARG A 80 -6.15 4.66 8.62
C ARG A 80 -6.86 3.95 9.77
N THR A 81 -7.79 3.05 9.46
CA THR A 81 -8.51 2.26 10.45
C THR A 81 -7.54 1.37 11.25
N LEU A 82 -6.61 0.70 10.58
CA LEU A 82 -5.63 -0.15 11.23
C LEU A 82 -4.79 0.62 12.25
N LEU A 83 -4.31 1.80 11.88
CA LEU A 83 -3.49 2.61 12.79
C LEU A 83 -4.30 3.25 13.91
N ALA A 84 -5.56 3.59 13.66
CA ALA A 84 -6.42 4.22 14.66
C ALA A 84 -6.95 3.24 15.70
N THR A 85 -7.29 2.02 15.29
CA THR A 85 -7.99 1.04 16.14
C THR A 85 -7.16 -0.19 16.49
N GLY A 86 -6.05 -0.42 15.79
CA GLY A 86 -5.21 -1.62 15.97
C GLY A 86 -5.67 -2.82 15.17
N GLU A 87 -6.77 -2.74 14.44
CA GLU A 87 -7.20 -3.80 13.54
C GLU A 87 -8.02 -3.25 12.37
N ALA A 88 -7.96 -3.94 11.24
CA ALA A 88 -8.78 -3.61 10.07
C ALA A 88 -8.98 -4.85 9.19
N ALA A 89 -10.13 -4.88 8.53
CA ALA A 89 -10.41 -5.89 7.50
C ALA A 89 -9.74 -5.48 6.20
N MET A 90 -9.03 -6.42 5.58
CA MET A 90 -8.39 -6.25 4.28
C MET A 90 -9.03 -7.19 3.28
N PRO A 91 -9.28 -6.75 2.04
CA PRO A 91 -9.84 -7.63 1.02
C PRO A 91 -8.84 -8.72 0.62
N VAL A 92 -9.39 -9.83 0.16
CA VAL A 92 -8.63 -10.87 -0.55
C VAL A 92 -9.10 -10.84 -1.99
N TYR A 93 -8.25 -10.37 -2.90
CA TYR A 93 -8.58 -10.26 -4.31
C TYR A 93 -8.24 -11.54 -5.06
N ASP A 94 -9.19 -12.04 -5.84
CA ASP A 94 -9.03 -13.21 -6.67
C ASP A 94 -8.95 -12.80 -8.14
N ILE A 95 -7.75 -12.94 -8.71
CA ILE A 95 -7.48 -12.59 -10.11
C ILE A 95 -8.33 -13.43 -11.07
N SER A 96 -8.60 -14.69 -10.72
CA SER A 96 -9.35 -15.60 -11.61
C SER A 96 -10.78 -15.14 -11.87
N VAL A 97 -11.38 -14.41 -10.94
CA VAL A 97 -12.74 -13.85 -11.06
C VAL A 97 -12.74 -12.31 -11.08
N SER A 98 -11.59 -11.70 -10.99
CA SER A 98 -11.39 -10.24 -11.02
C SER A 98 -12.27 -9.49 -10.03
N ARG A 99 -12.31 -9.97 -8.79
CA ARG A 99 -13.03 -9.37 -7.68
C ARG A 99 -12.49 -9.79 -6.33
N ALA A 100 -12.83 -9.02 -5.29
CA ALA A 100 -12.61 -9.45 -3.92
C ALA A 100 -13.58 -10.58 -3.58
N THR A 101 -13.05 -11.69 -3.06
CA THR A 101 -13.83 -12.89 -2.71
C THR A 101 -13.93 -13.13 -1.22
N GLY A 102 -13.25 -12.31 -0.41
CA GLY A 102 -13.26 -12.43 1.04
C GLY A 102 -12.48 -11.32 1.69
N GLU A 103 -12.32 -11.46 2.99
CA GLU A 103 -11.57 -10.54 3.83
C GLU A 103 -10.73 -11.32 4.82
N HIS A 104 -9.65 -10.70 5.29
CA HIS A 104 -8.91 -11.17 6.46
C HIS A 104 -8.63 -9.98 7.37
N THR A 105 -8.48 -10.24 8.66
CA THR A 105 -8.20 -9.20 9.64
C THR A 105 -6.70 -9.07 9.83
N VAL A 106 -6.20 -7.83 9.73
CA VAL A 106 -4.83 -7.46 10.07
C VAL A 106 -4.85 -6.72 11.39
N THR A 107 -3.90 -7.02 12.27
CA THR A 107 -3.77 -6.37 13.57
C THR A 107 -2.40 -5.70 13.68
N ALA A 108 -2.35 -4.57 14.38
CA ALA A 108 -1.12 -3.83 14.64
C ALA A 108 -1.10 -3.38 16.10
N ARG A 109 0.06 -3.50 16.73
CA ARG A 109 0.28 -2.93 18.06
C ARG A 109 0.53 -1.42 17.95
N PRO A 110 0.33 -0.64 19.03
CA PRO A 110 0.49 0.82 18.98
C PRO A 110 1.86 1.31 18.49
N ASP A 111 2.92 0.54 18.72
CA ASP A 111 4.29 0.90 18.36
C ASP A 111 4.76 0.25 17.05
N ASP A 112 3.93 -0.58 16.43
CA ASP A 112 4.30 -1.24 15.17
C ASP A 112 4.37 -0.25 14.02
N LEU A 113 5.37 -0.41 13.17
CA LEU A 113 5.29 0.11 11.81
C LEU A 113 4.45 -0.86 10.99
N VAL A 114 3.67 -0.33 10.07
CA VAL A 114 2.83 -1.12 9.15
C VAL A 114 3.47 -1.08 7.78
N VAL A 115 3.80 -2.24 7.25
CA VAL A 115 4.42 -2.36 5.93
C VAL A 115 3.33 -2.50 4.88
N ALA A 116 3.24 -1.54 3.97
CA ALA A 116 2.29 -1.55 2.85
C ALA A 116 3.06 -1.73 1.55
N GLU A 117 2.84 -2.84 0.84
CA GLU A 117 3.58 -3.19 -0.35
C GLU A 117 2.65 -3.48 -1.54
N GLY A 118 3.09 -3.12 -2.73
CA GLY A 118 2.35 -3.38 -3.96
C GLY A 118 2.92 -2.62 -5.15
N ILE A 119 2.46 -2.98 -6.34
CA ILE A 119 2.92 -2.35 -7.59
C ILE A 119 2.45 -0.90 -7.72
N PHE A 120 1.28 -0.56 -7.13
CA PHE A 120 0.76 0.80 -7.10
C PHE A 120 1.00 1.51 -5.76
N ALA A 121 1.86 0.96 -4.92
CA ALA A 121 2.12 1.53 -3.59
C ALA A 121 2.58 2.99 -3.65
N ALA A 122 3.37 3.35 -4.66
CA ALA A 122 3.82 4.73 -4.84
C ALA A 122 2.67 5.71 -5.04
N GLU A 123 1.56 5.27 -5.66
CA GLU A 123 0.38 6.11 -5.90
C GLU A 123 -0.29 6.55 -4.59
N ALA A 124 -0.15 5.75 -3.52
CA ALA A 124 -0.74 6.06 -2.22
C ALA A 124 0.09 7.05 -1.40
N ILE A 125 1.34 7.32 -1.77
CA ILE A 125 2.26 8.14 -0.97
C ILE A 125 1.70 9.53 -0.67
N PRO A 126 1.20 10.31 -1.65
CA PRO A 126 0.67 11.64 -1.37
C PRO A 126 -0.50 11.63 -0.39
N ALA A 127 -1.44 10.71 -0.57
CA ALA A 127 -2.61 10.60 0.31
C ALA A 127 -2.23 10.17 1.73
N LEU A 128 -1.31 9.22 1.88
CA LEU A 128 -0.81 8.78 3.18
C LEU A 128 -0.06 9.90 3.90
N ARG A 129 0.71 10.67 3.17
CA ARG A 129 1.43 11.82 3.75
C ARG A 129 0.46 12.90 4.20
N GLU A 130 -0.52 13.25 3.38
CA GLU A 130 -1.54 14.24 3.72
C GLU A 130 -2.36 13.82 4.95
N ALA A 131 -2.65 12.53 5.08
CA ALA A 131 -3.36 11.97 6.23
C ALA A 131 -2.49 11.84 7.49
N GLY A 132 -1.19 12.13 7.41
CA GLY A 132 -0.26 11.99 8.54
C GLY A 132 0.08 10.54 8.88
N LEU A 133 -0.15 9.61 7.97
CA LEU A 133 0.07 8.17 8.21
C LEU A 133 1.44 7.68 7.74
N LEU A 134 2.10 8.41 6.84
CA LEU A 134 3.33 7.96 6.21
C LEU A 134 4.54 8.11 7.15
N HIS A 135 5.26 7.00 7.37
CA HIS A 135 6.54 6.99 8.05
C HIS A 135 7.69 7.19 7.05
N SER A 136 7.74 6.33 6.03
CA SER A 136 8.77 6.35 5.00
C SER A 136 8.30 5.60 3.77
N ALA A 137 8.97 5.84 2.65
CA ALA A 137 8.70 5.15 1.40
C ALA A 137 10.02 4.70 0.78
N TRP A 138 10.01 3.48 0.26
CA TRP A 138 11.18 2.82 -0.30
C TRP A 138 10.83 2.26 -1.66
N CYS A 139 11.66 2.52 -2.66
CA CYS A 139 11.54 1.92 -3.97
C CYS A 139 12.53 0.76 -4.09
N ILE A 140 12.01 -0.42 -4.41
CA ILE A 140 12.83 -1.62 -4.57
C ILE A 140 13.05 -1.83 -6.06
N ARG A 141 14.30 -1.89 -6.46
CA ARG A 141 14.71 -2.15 -7.83
C ARG A 141 15.47 -3.46 -7.90
N HIS A 142 15.16 -4.22 -8.95
CA HIS A 142 15.89 -5.44 -9.25
C HIS A 142 16.80 -5.19 -10.45
N HIS A 143 18.10 -5.29 -10.23
CA HIS A 143 19.10 -5.31 -11.29
C HIS A 143 19.53 -6.76 -11.53
N ARG A 144 20.03 -7.11 -12.71
CA ARG A 144 20.36 -8.48 -13.15
C ARG A 144 20.98 -9.40 -12.09
N THR A 145 21.70 -8.87 -11.11
CA THR A 145 22.40 -9.62 -10.08
C THR A 145 22.06 -9.24 -8.65
N LYS A 146 21.36 -8.12 -8.41
CA LYS A 146 21.09 -7.59 -7.06
C LYS A 146 19.75 -6.87 -7.01
N THR A 147 19.10 -7.01 -5.85
CA THR A 147 17.96 -6.16 -5.50
C THR A 147 18.48 -4.92 -4.77
N PHE A 148 18.11 -3.75 -5.26
CA PHE A 148 18.43 -2.48 -4.63
C PHE A 148 17.21 -1.91 -3.92
N VAL A 149 17.44 -1.37 -2.73
CA VAL A 149 16.43 -0.66 -1.96
C VAL A 149 16.85 0.79 -1.86
N LEU A 150 16.03 1.67 -2.43
CA LEU A 150 16.28 3.10 -2.43
C LEU A 150 15.19 3.81 -1.63
N ARG A 151 15.62 4.61 -0.65
CA ARG A 151 14.69 5.47 0.06
C ARG A 151 14.23 6.60 -0.87
N LEU A 152 12.90 6.76 -0.98
CA LEU A 152 12.32 7.87 -1.70
C LEU A 152 12.45 9.14 -0.86
N VAL A 153 13.08 10.18 -1.43
CA VAL A 153 13.26 11.46 -0.76
C VAL A 153 11.98 12.27 -0.93
N LEU A 154 11.13 12.23 0.08
CA LEU A 154 9.81 12.85 0.04
C LEU A 154 9.84 14.36 0.03
N SER A 155 10.93 14.97 0.49
CA SER A 155 11.11 16.43 0.50
C SER A 155 11.14 17.05 -0.89
N LEU A 156 11.42 16.26 -1.93
CA LEU A 156 11.44 16.72 -3.31
C LEU A 156 10.06 16.75 -3.97
N ILE A 157 9.06 16.24 -3.29
CA ILE A 157 7.68 16.14 -3.82
C ILE A 157 6.85 17.38 -3.47
N HIS A 158 7.46 18.38 -2.87
CA HIS A 158 6.83 19.65 -2.50
C HIS A 158 6.96 20.73 -3.58
N ILE A 159 6.83 20.35 -4.77
CA ILE A 159 6.87 21.34 -5.86
C ILE A 159 5.47 21.52 -6.41
#